data_556f2f8139dc1efb299ffedf91e6b67b
#
_entry.id   556f2f8139dc1efb299ffedf91e6b67b
#
_cell.length_a   1.000
_cell.length_b   1.000
_cell.length_c   1.000
_cell.angle_alpha   90.00
_cell.angle_beta   90.00
_cell.angle_gamma   90.00
#
_symmetry.space_group_name_H-M   'P 1'
#
loop_
_entity.id
_entity.type
_entity.pdbx_description
1 polymer ?
#
loop_
_entity_poly.entity_id
_entity_poly.type
_entity_poly.pdbx_seq_one_letter_code
_entity_poly.pdbx_strand_id
1 'polypeptide(L)'
;MPARYAVYYAPSAGDALHQAVTPLLGRDALGGLNVPQATPPGVDPVFWKAVTRVPAHYGLHATLKAPFELRHSGMDSQLLRSTGEVASRFLPFAIPSLSLAYQGKEEKGFYALVPSTKCSLLSFLERACVMDLDAFRAPLKTEDVARRGHLSLEERSNLYMWGYHRVLDSFQFHITLTDGIADA
;
A
#
# COMPACT_ATOMS: atom_id res chain seq x y z
N MET A 1 -7.98 -20.38 -1.43
CA MET A 1 -7.98 -19.39 -0.35
C MET A 1 -9.10 -18.40 -0.62
N PRO A 2 -9.79 -17.88 0.42
CA PRO A 2 -10.78 -16.85 0.21
C PRO A 2 -10.14 -15.58 -0.39
N ALA A 3 -10.92 -14.84 -1.18
CA ALA A 3 -10.46 -13.58 -1.77
C ALA A 3 -10.17 -12.55 -0.68
N ARG A 4 -9.08 -11.78 -0.85
CA ARG A 4 -8.74 -10.67 0.04
C ARG A 4 -8.91 -9.35 -0.70
N TYR A 5 -9.40 -8.36 0.01
CA TYR A 5 -9.67 -7.01 -0.48
C TYR A 5 -8.79 -6.02 0.25
N ALA A 6 -8.37 -4.99 -0.44
CA ALA A 6 -7.61 -3.87 0.14
C ALA A 6 -8.11 -2.57 -0.47
N VAL A 7 -7.90 -1.47 0.21
CA VAL A 7 -8.16 -0.14 -0.35
C VAL A 7 -6.82 0.55 -0.62
N TYR A 8 -6.60 0.91 -1.88
CA TYR A 8 -5.39 1.54 -2.35
C TYR A 8 -5.66 2.93 -2.93
N TYR A 9 -4.76 3.85 -2.66
CA TYR A 9 -4.51 4.94 -3.57
C TYR A 9 -3.67 4.41 -4.74
N ALA A 10 -4.08 4.67 -5.95
CA ALA A 10 -3.29 4.40 -7.15
C ALA A 10 -3.40 5.63 -8.08
N PRO A 11 -2.27 6.15 -8.60
CA PRO A 11 -2.32 7.21 -9.60
C PRO A 11 -2.98 6.71 -10.88
N SER A 12 -3.76 7.55 -11.55
CA SER A 12 -4.39 7.20 -12.82
C SER A 12 -3.35 7.01 -13.93
N ALA A 13 -3.72 6.32 -15.01
CA ALA A 13 -2.82 6.09 -16.15
C ALA A 13 -2.31 7.40 -16.80
N GLY A 14 -3.08 8.49 -16.71
CA GLY A 14 -2.69 9.82 -17.21
C GLY A 14 -1.82 10.62 -16.24
N ASP A 15 -1.60 10.14 -15.02
CA ASP A 15 -0.81 10.82 -14.00
C ASP A 15 0.68 10.74 -14.33
N ALA A 16 1.39 11.86 -14.17
CA ALA A 16 2.84 11.92 -14.40
C ALA A 16 3.62 10.93 -13.54
N LEU A 17 3.18 10.69 -12.30
CA LEU A 17 3.78 9.70 -11.41
C LEU A 17 3.62 8.28 -11.97
N HIS A 18 2.43 7.93 -12.46
CA HIS A 18 2.19 6.63 -13.09
C HIS A 18 3.09 6.44 -14.31
N GLN A 19 3.16 7.44 -15.20
CA GLN A 19 3.97 7.38 -16.41
C GLN A 19 5.48 7.26 -16.12
N ALA A 20 5.97 7.94 -15.09
CA ALA A 20 7.38 7.91 -14.71
C ALA A 20 7.80 6.59 -14.02
N VAL A 21 6.94 6.02 -13.18
CA VAL A 21 7.33 4.89 -12.31
C VAL A 21 6.93 3.53 -12.90
N THR A 22 5.86 3.44 -13.68
CA THR A 22 5.44 2.19 -14.33
C THR A 22 6.56 1.52 -15.14
N PRO A 23 7.36 2.25 -15.96
CA PRO A 23 8.51 1.63 -16.64
C PRO A 23 9.57 1.09 -15.68
N LEU A 24 9.80 1.72 -14.54
CA LEU A 24 10.76 1.22 -13.54
C LEU A 24 10.33 -0.13 -12.96
N LEU A 25 9.02 -0.32 -12.79
CA LEU A 25 8.46 -1.59 -12.33
C LEU A 25 8.38 -2.65 -13.45
N GLY A 26 8.37 -2.24 -14.72
CA GLY A 26 8.24 -3.15 -15.86
C GLY A 26 6.83 -3.73 -16.05
N ARG A 27 5.82 -3.17 -15.37
CA ARG A 27 4.43 -3.61 -15.48
C ARG A 27 3.46 -2.47 -15.19
N ASP A 28 2.48 -2.31 -16.07
CA ASP A 28 1.28 -1.52 -15.83
C ASP A 28 0.21 -2.43 -15.19
N ALA A 29 0.01 -2.28 -13.89
CA ALA A 29 -0.98 -3.07 -13.16
C ALA A 29 -2.42 -2.62 -13.43
N LEU A 30 -2.66 -1.36 -13.83
CA LEU A 30 -3.99 -0.86 -14.20
C LEU A 30 -4.47 -1.51 -15.50
N GLY A 31 -3.58 -1.56 -16.51
CA GLY A 31 -3.85 -2.23 -17.78
C GLY A 31 -3.62 -3.74 -17.76
N GLY A 32 -2.99 -4.27 -16.72
CA GLY A 32 -2.61 -5.69 -16.64
C GLY A 32 -1.48 -6.08 -17.60
N LEU A 33 -0.74 -5.12 -18.15
CA LEU A 33 0.23 -5.32 -19.23
C LEU A 33 1.67 -5.26 -18.71
N ASN A 34 2.53 -6.12 -19.25
CA ASN A 34 3.98 -5.94 -19.10
C ASN A 34 4.46 -4.84 -20.04
N VAL A 35 5.34 -3.98 -19.53
CA VAL A 35 6.00 -2.93 -20.30
C VAL A 35 7.52 -3.13 -20.27
N PRO A 36 8.28 -2.62 -21.26
CA PRO A 36 9.73 -2.64 -21.20
C PRO A 36 10.23 -2.03 -19.90
N GLN A 37 11.02 -2.80 -19.13
CA GLN A 37 11.52 -2.32 -17.86
C GLN A 37 12.72 -1.41 -18.04
N ALA A 38 12.63 -0.18 -17.53
CA ALA A 38 13.75 0.73 -17.39
C ALA A 38 14.54 0.41 -16.13
N THR A 39 15.88 0.47 -16.25
CA THR A 39 16.78 0.27 -15.11
C THR A 39 17.40 1.62 -14.73
N PRO A 40 17.46 1.98 -13.44
CA PRO A 40 18.15 3.18 -13.01
C PRO A 40 19.64 3.16 -13.41
N PRO A 41 20.24 4.32 -13.75
CA PRO A 41 21.67 4.38 -14.10
C PRO A 41 22.56 3.79 -13.00
N GLY A 42 23.53 2.96 -13.41
CA GLY A 42 24.49 2.33 -12.48
C GLY A 42 23.94 1.12 -11.72
N VAL A 43 22.70 0.71 -11.95
CA VAL A 43 22.12 -0.47 -11.32
C VAL A 43 22.16 -1.65 -12.28
N ASP A 44 22.51 -2.84 -11.79
CA ASP A 44 22.46 -4.06 -12.59
C ASP A 44 21.00 -4.41 -12.95
N PRO A 45 20.69 -4.65 -14.25
CA PRO A 45 19.31 -4.92 -14.68
C PRO A 45 18.73 -6.20 -14.09
N VAL A 46 19.53 -7.22 -13.84
CA VAL A 46 19.08 -8.51 -13.26
C VAL A 46 18.71 -8.28 -11.79
N PHE A 47 19.56 -7.58 -11.06
CA PHE A 47 19.27 -7.17 -9.70
C PHE A 47 18.00 -6.31 -9.62
N TRP A 48 17.89 -5.27 -10.49
CA TRP A 48 16.73 -4.39 -10.51
C TRP A 48 15.42 -5.16 -10.73
N LYS A 49 15.42 -6.07 -11.70
CA LYS A 49 14.27 -6.93 -11.99
C LYS A 49 13.91 -7.82 -10.82
N ALA A 50 14.88 -8.34 -10.09
CA ALA A 50 14.64 -9.18 -8.91
C ALA A 50 13.97 -8.40 -7.78
N VAL A 51 14.50 -7.22 -7.42
CA VAL A 51 14.01 -6.41 -6.30
C VAL A 51 12.70 -5.68 -6.59
N THR A 52 12.32 -5.50 -7.85
CA THR A 52 11.04 -4.89 -8.23
C THR A 52 9.94 -5.91 -8.51
N ARG A 53 10.21 -7.20 -8.47
CA ARG A 53 9.26 -8.26 -8.84
C ARG A 53 7.95 -8.24 -8.05
N VAL A 54 8.03 -8.07 -6.73
CA VAL A 54 6.84 -8.04 -5.86
C VAL A 54 6.07 -6.72 -6.05
N PRO A 55 6.69 -5.53 -5.99
CA PRO A 55 6.00 -4.29 -6.31
C PRO A 55 5.37 -4.27 -7.69
N ALA A 56 6.02 -4.79 -8.73
CA ALA A 56 5.47 -4.90 -10.07
C ALA A 56 4.17 -5.73 -10.13
N HIS A 57 4.07 -6.78 -9.30
CA HIS A 57 2.87 -7.61 -9.25
C HIS A 57 1.64 -6.82 -8.78
N TYR A 58 1.80 -6.00 -7.76
CA TYR A 58 0.71 -5.19 -7.19
C TYR A 58 0.51 -3.86 -7.90
N GLY A 59 1.52 -3.38 -8.64
CA GLY A 59 1.51 -2.08 -9.30
C GLY A 59 1.77 -0.92 -8.34
N LEU A 60 1.78 0.28 -8.92
CA LEU A 60 2.04 1.51 -8.20
C LEU A 60 0.86 1.89 -7.30
N HIS A 61 1.01 1.73 -5.98
CA HIS A 61 -0.05 2.02 -5.03
C HIS A 61 0.48 2.41 -3.66
N ALA A 62 -0.37 3.08 -2.88
CA ALA A 62 -0.22 3.20 -1.43
C ALA A 62 -1.43 2.58 -0.73
N THR A 63 -1.18 1.84 0.33
CA THR A 63 -2.23 1.14 1.06
C THR A 63 -2.94 2.08 2.03
N LEU A 64 -4.26 2.26 1.86
CA LEU A 64 -5.12 2.99 2.78
C LEU A 64 -5.85 2.06 3.76
N LYS A 65 -6.23 0.85 3.32
CA LYS A 65 -6.69 -0.23 4.22
C LYS A 65 -6.02 -1.53 3.79
N ALA A 66 -5.29 -2.13 4.72
CA ALA A 66 -4.52 -3.36 4.49
C ALA A 66 -5.42 -4.52 4.05
N PRO A 67 -4.88 -5.53 3.33
CA PRO A 67 -5.66 -6.66 2.83
C PRO A 67 -6.39 -7.43 3.93
N PHE A 68 -7.69 -7.63 3.76
CA PHE A 68 -8.59 -8.37 4.67
C PHE A 68 -9.54 -9.29 3.91
N GLU A 69 -10.06 -10.31 4.58
CA GLU A 69 -11.13 -11.16 4.05
C GLU A 69 -12.48 -10.51 4.37
N LEU A 70 -13.47 -10.66 3.49
CA LEU A 70 -14.82 -10.20 3.76
C LEU A 70 -15.48 -11.04 4.85
N ARG A 71 -16.25 -10.38 5.73
CA ARG A 71 -17.01 -11.02 6.81
C ARG A 71 -18.05 -12.01 6.26
N HIS A 72 -18.66 -11.65 5.13
CA HIS A 72 -19.63 -12.50 4.43
C HIS A 72 -19.32 -12.47 2.94
N SER A 73 -19.52 -13.60 2.27
CA SER A 73 -19.43 -13.69 0.81
C SER A 73 -20.49 -12.80 0.14
N GLY A 74 -20.14 -12.20 -1.00
CA GLY A 74 -21.06 -11.33 -1.75
C GLY A 74 -21.14 -9.87 -1.28
N MET A 75 -20.34 -9.47 -0.29
CA MET A 75 -20.27 -8.07 0.14
C MET A 75 -19.34 -7.18 -0.71
N ASP A 76 -18.73 -7.72 -1.76
CA ASP A 76 -17.77 -7.01 -2.62
C ASP A 76 -18.37 -5.75 -3.26
N SER A 77 -19.57 -5.84 -3.81
CA SER A 77 -20.28 -4.69 -4.39
C SER A 77 -20.64 -3.63 -3.34
N GLN A 78 -20.96 -4.03 -2.12
CA GLN A 78 -21.23 -3.11 -1.01
C GLN A 78 -19.93 -2.43 -0.56
N LEU A 79 -18.84 -3.20 -0.41
CA LEU A 79 -17.51 -2.66 -0.09
C LEU A 79 -17.09 -1.62 -1.14
N LEU A 80 -17.24 -1.91 -2.43
CA LEU A 80 -16.91 -0.98 -3.50
C LEU A 80 -17.72 0.33 -3.38
N ARG A 81 -19.02 0.24 -3.16
CA ARG A 81 -19.91 1.40 -2.98
C ARG A 81 -19.49 2.22 -1.76
N SER A 82 -19.30 1.58 -0.61
CA SER A 82 -18.90 2.28 0.62
C SER A 82 -17.51 2.89 0.51
N THR A 83 -16.60 2.27 -0.24
CA THR A 83 -15.30 2.88 -0.55
C THR A 83 -15.47 4.17 -1.38
N GLY A 84 -16.38 4.18 -2.37
CA GLY A 84 -16.73 5.39 -3.12
C GLY A 84 -17.36 6.46 -2.24
N GLU A 85 -18.23 6.09 -1.30
CA GLU A 85 -18.84 7.01 -0.32
C GLU A 85 -17.78 7.62 0.60
N VAL A 86 -16.81 6.84 1.06
CA VAL A 86 -15.67 7.35 1.83
C VAL A 86 -14.87 8.35 1.00
N ALA A 87 -14.51 8.00 -0.23
CA ALA A 87 -13.73 8.85 -1.11
C ALA A 87 -14.45 10.17 -1.43
N SER A 88 -15.77 10.15 -1.65
CA SER A 88 -16.57 11.34 -2.00
C SER A 88 -16.63 12.41 -0.91
N ARG A 89 -16.28 12.09 0.32
CA ARG A 89 -16.21 13.07 1.43
C ARG A 89 -14.95 13.94 1.39
N PHE A 90 -14.00 13.59 0.54
CA PHE A 90 -12.76 14.33 0.38
C PHE A 90 -12.77 15.08 -0.95
N LEU A 91 -12.62 16.40 -0.90
CA LEU A 91 -12.31 17.16 -2.10
C LEU A 91 -10.92 16.81 -2.61
N PRO A 92 -10.64 16.92 -3.91
CA PRO A 92 -9.30 16.75 -4.43
C PRO A 92 -8.28 17.60 -3.68
N PHE A 93 -7.17 17.01 -3.27
CA PHE A 93 -6.11 17.70 -2.57
C PHE A 93 -4.74 17.28 -3.12
N ALA A 94 -3.78 18.20 -3.01
CA ALA A 94 -2.42 17.91 -3.41
C ALA A 94 -1.69 17.10 -2.32
N ILE A 95 -1.06 16.01 -2.73
CA ILE A 95 -0.06 15.33 -1.89
C ILE A 95 1.23 16.17 -1.98
N PRO A 96 1.93 16.42 -0.87
CA PRO A 96 3.25 17.06 -0.91
C PRO A 96 4.20 16.30 -1.85
N SER A 97 5.22 16.98 -2.36
CA SER A 97 6.22 16.33 -3.22
C SER A 97 6.69 15.02 -2.62
N LEU A 98 6.77 13.98 -3.46
CA LEU A 98 7.25 12.66 -3.04
C LEU A 98 8.76 12.63 -3.14
N SER A 99 9.40 12.03 -2.14
CA SER A 99 10.84 11.74 -2.12
C SER A 99 11.09 10.26 -2.00
N LEU A 100 12.20 9.80 -2.56
CA LEU A 100 12.67 8.43 -2.38
C LEU A 100 13.22 8.27 -0.96
N ALA A 101 12.74 7.28 -0.24
CA ALA A 101 13.19 6.98 1.11
C ALA A 101 13.36 5.47 1.31
N TYR A 102 14.40 5.11 2.06
CA TYR A 102 14.56 3.75 2.56
C TYR A 102 13.65 3.54 3.77
N GLN A 103 12.87 2.47 3.75
CA GLN A 103 11.92 2.10 4.78
C GLN A 103 12.31 0.76 5.38
N GLY A 104 12.51 0.70 6.67
CA GLY A 104 12.86 -0.54 7.39
C GLY A 104 14.02 -0.37 8.36
N LYS A 105 14.52 -1.49 8.87
CA LYS A 105 15.73 -1.56 9.69
C LYS A 105 16.90 -2.01 8.82
N GLU A 106 18.11 -1.64 9.22
CA GLU A 106 19.39 -1.71 8.47
C GLU A 106 19.59 -2.92 7.54
N GLU A 107 19.11 -4.10 7.90
CA GLU A 107 19.34 -5.31 7.10
C GLU A 107 18.12 -5.80 6.30
N LYS A 108 16.94 -5.18 6.47
CA LYS A 108 15.70 -5.61 5.81
C LYS A 108 14.78 -4.43 5.58
N GLY A 109 15.05 -3.67 4.56
CA GLY A 109 14.22 -2.56 4.17
C GLY A 109 13.91 -2.57 2.68
N PHE A 110 13.19 -1.57 2.26
CA PHE A 110 12.78 -1.38 0.87
C PHE A 110 12.76 0.10 0.53
N TYR A 111 12.91 0.43 -0.74
CA TYR A 111 12.75 1.80 -1.21
C TYR A 111 11.29 2.08 -1.54
N ALA A 112 10.82 3.24 -1.10
CA ALA A 112 9.48 3.73 -1.36
C ALA A 112 9.47 5.23 -1.64
N LEU A 113 8.44 5.69 -2.33
CA LEU A 113 8.12 7.11 -2.42
C LEU A 113 7.26 7.50 -1.21
N VAL A 114 7.69 8.53 -0.50
CA VAL A 114 7.00 9.06 0.68
C VAL A 114 6.79 10.56 0.54
N PRO A 115 5.73 11.14 1.12
CA PRO A 115 5.55 12.58 1.13
C PRO A 115 6.72 13.28 1.85
N SER A 116 7.24 14.34 1.27
CA SER A 116 8.35 15.13 1.84
C SER A 116 7.99 15.79 3.17
N THR A 117 6.71 16.01 3.41
CA THR A 117 6.16 16.56 4.64
C THR A 117 4.88 15.84 5.03
N LYS A 118 4.51 15.89 6.31
CA LYS A 118 3.27 15.28 6.81
C LYS A 118 2.06 15.91 6.11
N CYS A 119 1.17 15.07 5.58
CA CYS A 119 -0.09 15.46 4.97
C CYS A 119 -1.26 14.95 5.82
N SER A 120 -1.89 15.85 6.57
CA SER A 120 -3.02 15.48 7.45
C SER A 120 -4.22 14.94 6.68
N LEU A 121 -4.46 15.40 5.44
CA LEU A 121 -5.55 14.89 4.61
C LEU A 121 -5.36 13.43 4.22
N LEU A 122 -4.11 13.00 3.97
CA LEU A 122 -3.81 11.57 3.76
C LEU A 122 -4.10 10.74 5.01
N SER A 123 -3.75 11.25 6.19
CA SER A 123 -4.04 10.57 7.46
C SER A 123 -5.54 10.50 7.73
N PHE A 124 -6.29 11.55 7.41
CA PHE A 124 -7.76 11.53 7.55
C PHE A 124 -8.43 10.58 6.56
N LEU A 125 -7.95 10.52 5.32
CA LEU A 125 -8.45 9.58 4.31
C LEU A 125 -8.18 8.14 4.72
N GLU A 126 -6.97 7.83 5.18
CA GLU A 126 -6.62 6.50 5.69
C GLU A 126 -7.52 6.13 6.88
N ARG A 127 -7.64 7.01 7.87
CA ARG A 127 -8.48 6.81 9.05
C ARG A 127 -9.93 6.51 8.66
N ALA A 128 -10.49 7.25 7.71
CA ALA A 128 -11.83 7.00 7.21
C ALA A 128 -11.93 5.62 6.52
N CYS A 129 -10.97 5.25 5.68
CA CYS A 129 -10.94 3.93 5.05
C CYS A 129 -10.82 2.80 6.10
N VAL A 130 -10.00 2.98 7.12
CA VAL A 130 -9.82 1.97 8.17
C VAL A 130 -11.09 1.80 8.99
N MET A 131 -11.66 2.89 9.51
CA MET A 131 -12.76 2.85 10.46
C MET A 131 -14.10 2.52 9.81
N ASP A 132 -14.45 3.22 8.73
CA ASP A 132 -15.79 3.12 8.13
C ASP A 132 -15.97 1.82 7.32
N LEU A 133 -14.87 1.25 6.83
CA LEU A 133 -14.91 -0.02 6.12
C LEU A 133 -14.60 -1.24 7.01
N ASP A 134 -14.45 -1.07 8.33
CA ASP A 134 -14.13 -2.19 9.20
C ASP A 134 -15.27 -3.19 9.36
N ALA A 135 -16.51 -2.74 9.20
CA ALA A 135 -17.69 -3.61 9.23
C ALA A 135 -17.64 -4.72 8.16
N PHE A 136 -16.92 -4.51 7.08
CA PHE A 136 -16.72 -5.51 6.00
C PHE A 136 -15.69 -6.57 6.33
N ARG A 137 -14.81 -6.34 7.30
CA ARG A 137 -13.70 -7.21 7.60
C ARG A 137 -14.12 -8.42 8.45
N ALA A 138 -13.69 -9.62 8.03
CA ALA A 138 -13.78 -10.82 8.85
C ALA A 138 -12.87 -10.71 10.09
N PRO A 139 -13.18 -11.41 11.18
CA PRO A 139 -12.30 -11.50 12.33
C PRO A 139 -10.89 -11.97 11.93
N LEU A 140 -9.88 -11.51 12.67
CA LEU A 140 -8.50 -11.98 12.49
C LEU A 140 -8.40 -13.48 12.81
N LYS A 141 -7.62 -14.17 12.01
CA LYS A 141 -7.22 -15.54 12.28
C LYS A 141 -5.97 -15.58 13.18
N THR A 142 -5.86 -16.60 13.99
CA THR A 142 -4.69 -16.80 14.88
C THR A 142 -3.37 -16.77 14.11
N GLU A 143 -3.36 -17.33 12.90
CA GLU A 143 -2.18 -17.36 12.03
C GLU A 143 -1.78 -15.97 11.53
N ASP A 144 -2.75 -15.06 11.33
CA ASP A 144 -2.46 -13.68 10.91
C ASP A 144 -1.80 -12.89 12.05
N VAL A 145 -2.17 -13.16 13.28
CA VAL A 145 -1.54 -12.57 14.47
C VAL A 145 -0.13 -13.13 14.67
N ALA A 146 0.03 -14.45 14.59
CA ALA A 146 1.31 -15.12 14.81
C ALA A 146 2.42 -14.69 13.84
N ARG A 147 2.06 -14.32 12.59
CA ARG A 147 3.01 -13.85 11.58
C ARG A 147 3.60 -12.46 11.86
N ARG A 148 3.09 -11.73 12.85
CA ARG A 148 3.43 -10.30 13.04
C ARG A 148 4.57 -10.07 14.03
N GLY A 149 5.43 -10.96 14.33
CA GLY A 149 6.62 -10.73 15.13
C GLY A 149 6.38 -9.86 16.39
N HIS A 150 7.40 -9.11 16.80
CA HIS A 150 7.31 -8.24 17.98
C HIS A 150 6.63 -6.91 17.60
N LEU A 151 5.48 -6.63 18.23
CA LEU A 151 4.71 -5.40 18.09
C LEU A 151 4.72 -4.61 19.39
N SER A 152 4.73 -3.27 19.30
CA SER A 152 4.46 -2.38 20.43
C SER A 152 3.04 -2.58 20.96
N LEU A 153 2.73 -2.02 22.12
CA LEU A 153 1.35 -2.08 22.68
C LEU A 153 0.33 -1.41 21.75
N GLU A 154 0.69 -0.27 21.17
CA GLU A 154 -0.17 0.44 20.22
C GLU A 154 -0.38 -0.39 18.93
N GLU A 155 0.70 -0.87 18.32
CA GLU A 155 0.63 -1.72 17.12
C GLU A 155 -0.19 -2.99 17.36
N ARG A 156 -0.09 -3.59 18.54
CA ARG A 156 -0.88 -4.75 18.92
C ARG A 156 -2.35 -4.38 19.08
N SER A 157 -2.66 -3.26 19.73
CA SER A 157 -4.03 -2.75 19.84
C SER A 157 -4.64 -2.50 18.45
N ASN A 158 -3.90 -1.84 17.57
CA ASN A 158 -4.31 -1.59 16.19
C ASN A 158 -4.57 -2.89 15.42
N LEU A 159 -3.69 -3.89 15.57
CA LEU A 159 -3.85 -5.19 14.93
C LEU A 159 -5.17 -5.86 15.34
N TYR A 160 -5.47 -5.92 16.63
CA TYR A 160 -6.70 -6.56 17.11
C TYR A 160 -7.96 -5.76 16.74
N MET A 161 -7.89 -4.44 16.84
CA MET A 161 -9.04 -3.58 16.58
C MET A 161 -9.32 -3.44 15.08
N TRP A 162 -8.30 -3.23 14.26
CA TRP A 162 -8.43 -2.84 12.85
C TRP A 162 -7.89 -3.87 11.84
N GLY A 163 -7.34 -4.98 12.32
CA GLY A 163 -6.80 -6.03 11.45
C GLY A 163 -5.40 -5.77 10.90
N TYR A 164 -4.81 -4.61 11.20
CA TYR A 164 -3.46 -4.25 10.79
C TYR A 164 -2.79 -3.33 11.81
N HIS A 165 -1.50 -3.52 12.03
CA HIS A 165 -0.78 -2.84 13.12
C HIS A 165 -0.36 -1.40 12.79
N ARG A 166 -0.12 -1.08 11.50
CA ARG A 166 0.31 0.25 11.04
C ARG A 166 -0.84 1.03 10.44
N VAL A 167 -1.77 1.44 11.28
CA VAL A 167 -2.95 2.23 10.92
C VAL A 167 -3.08 3.43 11.85
N LEU A 168 -3.92 4.39 11.50
CA LEU A 168 -4.24 5.58 12.29
C LEU A 168 -2.98 6.39 12.64
N ASP A 169 -2.64 6.53 13.92
CA ASP A 169 -1.50 7.31 14.36
C ASP A 169 -0.15 6.67 14.00
N SER A 170 -0.15 5.35 13.75
CA SER A 170 1.00 4.60 13.23
C SER A 170 1.04 4.53 11.69
N PHE A 171 0.10 5.17 10.99
CA PHE A 171 0.05 5.18 9.53
C PHE A 171 1.17 5.98 8.92
N GLN A 172 1.79 5.41 7.88
CA GLN A 172 2.81 6.07 7.07
C GLN A 172 2.50 5.85 5.59
N PHE A 173 2.11 6.92 4.90
CA PHE A 173 1.88 6.84 3.46
C PHE A 173 3.19 6.54 2.73
N HIS A 174 3.19 5.48 1.93
CA HIS A 174 4.32 5.10 1.10
C HIS A 174 3.86 4.34 -0.14
N ILE A 175 4.58 4.53 -1.24
CA ILE A 175 4.42 3.78 -2.48
C ILE A 175 5.67 2.94 -2.65
N THR A 176 5.55 1.64 -2.50
CA THR A 176 6.68 0.70 -2.53
C THR A 176 7.24 0.55 -3.95
N LEU A 177 8.54 0.71 -4.09
CA LEU A 177 9.26 0.55 -5.36
C LEU A 177 10.07 -0.73 -5.44
N THR A 178 10.62 -1.19 -4.31
CA THR A 178 11.43 -2.40 -4.27
C THR A 178 10.94 -3.37 -3.22
N ASP A 179 11.25 -4.64 -3.38
CA ASP A 179 11.14 -5.66 -2.33
C ASP A 179 12.23 -5.43 -1.27
N GLY A 180 12.23 -6.24 -0.21
CA GLY A 180 13.25 -6.15 0.82
C GLY A 180 14.66 -6.30 0.22
N ILE A 181 15.45 -5.23 0.35
CA ILE A 181 16.85 -5.20 -0.02
C ILE A 181 17.64 -5.36 1.28
N ALA A 182 18.49 -6.40 1.36
CA ALA A 182 19.54 -6.41 2.36
C ALA A 182 20.55 -5.32 1.96
N ASP A 183 20.93 -4.45 2.90
CA ASP A 183 22.04 -3.54 2.66
C ASP A 183 23.26 -4.33 2.22
N ALA A 184 23.79 -3.93 1.04
CA ALA A 184 25.02 -4.50 0.49
C ALA A 184 26.24 -3.83 1.10
#